data_5647615908cf94abf799bc31830b9862
#
_entry.id   5647615908cf94abf799bc31830b9862
#
_cell.length_a   1.000
_cell.length_b   1.000
_cell.length_c   1.000
_cell.angle_alpha   90.00
_cell.angle_beta   90.00
_cell.angle_gamma   90.00
#
_symmetry.space_group_name_H-M   'P 1'
#
loop_
_entity.id
_entity.type
_entity.pdbx_description
1 polymer ?
#
loop_
_entity_poly.entity_id
_entity_poly.type
_entity_poly.pdbx_seq_one_letter_code
_entity_poly.pdbx_strand_id
1 'polypeptide(L)'
;AVLNGKESLLPGDFVSRLHSACTFVRDIVYPDYSIDNFNDVSSVSWTPRVLKRNFTEYSDLFPDDMTFLWMWTGRLQGSSPKENFTAYRKSGWFMFRSGWTEQDMMLILKNNHNEEKWWHCQPDNGTVGLYRDGRHFLPDAGVYTYGGSAADNAVRDEFRATKNHNTLTLDEATISDNNMLGKFIAESHSDLYDAVRTGNQSYPALRHERTVFHVKDSDFFVIADAGIGTATGNVAVHWHFCKPESDSQTPQSIVTYARDGHSFTATTAFPDANNMMFKTFCFNGNNNTAPSGDWTATTSTSWTSDAIGMKTERPCVSISHPKTEGAPVRFITVILPVTAASSAPAAEASFISENAMEVTVGTKTYTLNI
;
A
#
# COMPACT_ATOMS: atom_id res chain seq x y z
N ALA A 1 14.76 -15.97 28.80
CA ALA A 1 15.85 -16.94 28.59
C ALA A 1 17.07 -16.26 27.99
N VAL A 2 16.93 -15.53 26.88
CA VAL A 2 18.06 -14.85 26.18
C VAL A 2 18.78 -13.88 27.13
N LEU A 3 18.09 -12.88 27.67
CA LEU A 3 18.68 -11.89 28.59
C LEU A 3 19.26 -12.46 29.89
N ASN A 4 18.91 -13.70 30.24
CA ASN A 4 19.40 -14.35 31.46
C ASN A 4 20.48 -15.43 31.18
N GLY A 5 21.05 -15.48 29.96
CA GLY A 5 22.07 -16.43 29.56
C GLY A 5 21.59 -17.90 29.59
N LYS A 6 20.32 -18.12 29.24
CA LYS A 6 19.71 -19.47 29.23
C LYS A 6 19.27 -19.89 27.81
N GLU A 7 19.98 -19.44 26.80
CA GLU A 7 19.71 -19.73 25.38
C GLU A 7 19.77 -21.22 25.08
N SER A 8 20.63 -21.97 25.80
CA SER A 8 20.75 -23.42 25.65
C SER A 8 19.47 -24.20 25.98
N LEU A 9 18.49 -23.56 26.62
CA LEU A 9 17.16 -24.13 26.91
C LEU A 9 16.17 -23.96 25.75
N LEU A 10 16.56 -23.19 24.74
CA LEU A 10 15.73 -22.87 23.57
C LEU A 10 16.14 -23.71 22.37
N PRO A 11 15.23 -23.92 21.38
CA PRO A 11 15.64 -24.50 20.09
C PRO A 11 16.80 -23.73 19.48
N GLY A 12 17.70 -24.42 18.77
CA GLY A 12 18.95 -23.85 18.27
C GLY A 12 18.78 -22.66 17.31
N ASP A 13 17.61 -22.54 16.66
CA ASP A 13 17.28 -21.45 15.75
C ASP A 13 16.37 -20.37 16.38
N PHE A 14 16.04 -20.51 17.66
CA PHE A 14 15.08 -19.60 18.33
C PHE A 14 15.56 -18.15 18.33
N VAL A 15 16.82 -17.92 18.69
CA VAL A 15 17.38 -16.55 18.78
C VAL A 15 17.39 -15.87 17.41
N SER A 16 17.77 -16.59 16.35
CA SER A 16 17.77 -16.05 14.99
C SER A 16 16.36 -15.77 14.47
N ARG A 17 15.39 -16.61 14.80
CA ARG A 17 13.96 -16.35 14.48
C ARG A 17 13.41 -15.17 15.25
N LEU A 18 13.77 -15.02 16.52
CA LEU A 18 13.38 -13.86 17.32
C LEU A 18 13.97 -12.57 16.75
N HIS A 19 15.27 -12.57 16.37
CA HIS A 19 15.90 -11.44 15.69
C HIS A 19 15.16 -11.09 14.40
N SER A 20 14.83 -12.09 13.56
CA SER A 20 14.07 -11.88 12.32
C SER A 20 12.69 -11.29 12.56
N ALA A 21 12.00 -11.69 13.64
CA ALA A 21 10.71 -11.12 14.01
C ALA A 21 10.83 -9.64 14.45
N CYS A 22 11.86 -9.31 15.25
CA CYS A 22 12.14 -7.93 15.64
C CYS A 22 12.52 -7.05 14.42
N THR A 23 13.29 -7.62 13.48
CA THR A 23 13.65 -6.96 12.21
C THR A 23 12.41 -6.71 11.36
N PHE A 24 11.48 -7.67 11.26
CA PHE A 24 10.21 -7.47 10.56
C PHE A 24 9.43 -6.30 11.13
N VAL A 25 9.32 -6.18 12.47
CA VAL A 25 8.65 -5.02 13.10
C VAL A 25 9.34 -3.71 12.72
N ARG A 26 10.69 -3.66 12.72
CA ARG A 26 11.44 -2.48 12.28
C ARG A 26 11.09 -2.10 10.83
N ASP A 27 10.99 -3.10 9.97
CA ASP A 27 10.86 -2.89 8.53
C ASP A 27 9.43 -2.50 8.10
N ILE A 28 8.39 -2.89 8.85
CA ILE A 28 6.99 -2.50 8.54
C ILE A 28 6.55 -1.19 9.18
N VAL A 29 7.30 -0.69 10.15
CA VAL A 29 6.97 0.56 10.86
C VAL A 29 7.23 1.75 9.96
N TYR A 30 6.26 2.66 9.87
CA TYR A 30 6.45 3.93 9.18
C TYR A 30 7.50 4.81 9.89
N PRO A 31 8.09 5.78 9.19
CA PRO A 31 9.15 6.60 9.77
C PRO A 31 8.79 7.34 11.07
N ASP A 32 7.53 7.63 11.33
CA ASP A 32 7.02 8.23 12.57
C ASP A 32 6.71 7.21 13.68
N TYR A 33 7.10 5.94 13.51
CA TYR A 33 6.79 4.79 14.37
C TYR A 33 5.32 4.36 14.37
N SER A 34 4.49 4.89 13.48
CA SER A 34 3.15 4.37 13.25
C SER A 34 3.18 3.10 12.40
N ILE A 35 2.05 2.42 12.32
CA ILE A 35 1.81 1.30 11.40
C ILE A 35 0.51 1.53 10.66
N ASP A 36 0.33 0.83 9.55
CA ASP A 36 -0.95 0.84 8.84
C ASP A 36 -2.00 -0.04 9.54
N ASN A 37 -3.25 0.20 9.22
CA ASN A 37 -4.41 -0.54 9.71
C ASN A 37 -4.67 -1.87 8.99
N PHE A 38 -3.69 -2.45 8.31
CA PHE A 38 -3.85 -3.71 7.59
C PHE A 38 -4.41 -4.82 8.47
N ASN A 39 -5.29 -5.62 7.88
CA ASN A 39 -5.96 -6.73 8.55
C ASN A 39 -6.88 -6.25 9.71
N ASP A 40 -7.09 -7.10 10.69
CA ASP A 40 -7.92 -6.80 11.86
C ASP A 40 -7.17 -5.95 12.91
N VAL A 41 -6.44 -4.92 12.50
CA VAL A 41 -5.84 -3.96 13.42
C VAL A 41 -6.90 -2.98 13.90
N SER A 42 -7.00 -2.79 15.19
CA SER A 42 -8.12 -2.09 15.82
C SER A 42 -7.74 -0.83 16.58
N SER A 43 -6.47 -0.51 16.70
CA SER A 43 -6.03 0.66 17.44
C SER A 43 -4.59 1.00 17.11
N VAL A 44 -4.40 2.00 16.27
CA VAL A 44 -3.08 2.44 15.81
C VAL A 44 -2.55 3.67 16.54
N SER A 45 -3.42 4.44 17.21
CA SER A 45 -3.05 5.69 17.85
C SER A 45 -2.00 5.55 18.99
N TRP A 46 -1.91 4.38 19.62
CA TRP A 46 -0.94 4.09 20.66
C TRP A 46 0.36 3.46 20.13
N THR A 47 0.38 3.00 18.88
CA THR A 47 1.50 2.23 18.32
C THR A 47 2.83 3.00 18.30
N PRO A 48 2.92 4.30 17.98
CA PRO A 48 4.19 4.99 17.98
C PRO A 48 4.92 4.90 19.33
N ARG A 49 4.19 5.10 20.43
CA ARG A 49 4.78 5.02 21.78
C ARG A 49 5.21 3.60 22.15
N VAL A 50 4.39 2.60 21.79
CA VAL A 50 4.67 1.19 22.12
C VAL A 50 5.82 0.67 21.29
N LEU A 51 5.81 0.93 19.99
CA LEU A 51 6.87 0.47 19.08
C LEU A 51 8.22 1.10 19.42
N LYS A 52 8.26 2.40 19.71
CA LYS A 52 9.49 3.07 20.15
C LYS A 52 10.04 2.43 21.44
N ARG A 53 9.19 2.06 22.40
CA ARG A 53 9.59 1.32 23.59
C ARG A 53 10.08 -0.10 23.27
N ASN A 54 9.42 -0.80 22.37
CA ASN A 54 9.84 -2.15 21.98
C ASN A 54 11.23 -2.18 21.38
N PHE A 55 11.64 -1.13 20.64
CA PHE A 55 13.01 -1.03 20.13
C PHE A 55 14.07 -0.92 21.23
N THR A 56 13.73 -0.43 22.44
CA THR A 56 14.64 -0.51 23.59
C THR A 56 14.92 -1.97 23.93
N GLU A 57 13.85 -2.79 24.06
CA GLU A 57 13.98 -4.21 24.37
C GLU A 57 14.73 -4.97 23.25
N TYR A 58 14.51 -4.61 22.00
CA TYR A 58 15.22 -5.22 20.85
C TYR A 58 16.71 -4.85 20.85
N SER A 59 17.06 -3.61 21.19
CA SER A 59 18.45 -3.17 21.34
C SER A 59 19.16 -3.91 22.49
N ASP A 60 18.49 -4.15 23.61
CA ASP A 60 19.03 -4.93 24.72
C ASP A 60 19.20 -6.41 24.37
N LEU A 61 18.28 -6.98 23.60
CA LEU A 61 18.35 -8.37 23.16
C LEU A 61 19.42 -8.62 22.09
N PHE A 62 19.63 -7.65 21.21
CA PHE A 62 20.52 -7.74 20.06
C PHE A 62 21.44 -6.52 19.98
N PRO A 63 22.39 -6.37 20.93
CA PRO A 63 23.23 -5.17 21.04
C PRO A 63 24.19 -4.97 19.86
N ASP A 64 24.45 -6.02 19.07
CA ASP A 64 25.26 -5.95 17.86
C ASP A 64 24.47 -5.39 16.65
N ASP A 65 23.14 -5.40 16.70
CA ASP A 65 22.29 -4.76 15.68
C ASP A 65 22.03 -3.31 16.03
N MET A 66 22.95 -2.45 15.61
CA MET A 66 22.90 -1.00 15.87
C MET A 66 21.68 -0.30 15.28
N THR A 67 20.89 -0.98 14.42
CA THR A 67 19.68 -0.39 13.86
C THR A 67 18.55 -0.31 14.90
N PHE A 68 18.47 -1.25 15.85
CA PHE A 68 17.51 -1.16 16.95
C PHE A 68 17.85 -0.02 17.91
N LEU A 69 19.13 0.21 18.20
CA LEU A 69 19.58 1.36 18.98
C LEU A 69 19.21 2.67 18.26
N TRP A 70 19.38 2.73 16.95
CA TRP A 70 19.03 3.89 16.14
C TRP A 70 17.52 4.18 16.18
N MET A 71 16.67 3.16 16.04
CA MET A 71 15.23 3.31 16.20
C MET A 71 14.82 3.75 17.61
N TRP A 72 15.35 3.10 18.65
CA TRP A 72 15.04 3.40 20.04
C TRP A 72 15.42 4.84 20.43
N THR A 73 16.60 5.31 20.05
CA THR A 73 17.10 6.65 20.44
C THR A 73 16.51 7.79 19.60
N GLY A 74 15.58 7.50 18.71
CA GLY A 74 15.03 8.50 17.79
C GLY A 74 16.08 9.02 16.81
N ARG A 75 16.91 8.13 16.30
CA ARG A 75 17.95 8.38 15.30
C ARG A 75 19.19 9.13 15.81
N LEU A 76 19.36 9.20 17.14
CA LEU A 76 20.49 9.93 17.75
C LEU A 76 21.74 9.06 17.94
N GLN A 77 21.59 7.75 18.09
CA GLN A 77 22.68 6.80 18.28
C GLN A 77 22.44 5.55 17.45
N GLY A 78 23.49 4.77 17.22
CA GLY A 78 23.41 3.57 16.40
C GLY A 78 23.63 3.86 14.91
N SER A 79 23.04 3.06 14.06
CA SER A 79 23.17 3.14 12.60
C SER A 79 21.82 2.99 11.92
N SER A 80 21.51 3.85 10.95
CA SER A 80 20.35 3.67 10.09
C SER A 80 20.41 2.31 9.39
N PRO A 81 19.29 1.63 9.19
CA PRO A 81 19.23 0.50 8.25
C PRO A 81 19.77 0.92 6.88
N LYS A 82 20.47 0.03 6.20
CA LYS A 82 21.14 0.36 4.92
C LYS A 82 20.20 0.26 3.72
N GLU A 83 19.24 -0.66 3.81
CA GLU A 83 18.38 -0.99 2.68
C GLU A 83 17.11 -0.15 2.75
N ASN A 84 16.76 0.47 1.63
CA ASN A 84 15.51 1.19 1.45
C ASN A 84 14.40 0.32 0.83
N PHE A 85 14.74 -0.88 0.40
CA PHE A 85 13.80 -1.89 -0.05
C PHE A 85 13.93 -3.16 0.80
N THR A 86 12.79 -3.68 1.27
CA THR A 86 12.74 -4.94 2.02
C THR A 86 11.62 -5.82 1.52
N ALA A 87 11.89 -7.12 1.34
CA ALA A 87 10.94 -8.08 0.81
C ALA A 87 10.82 -9.32 1.70
N TYR A 88 9.65 -9.55 2.24
CA TYR A 88 9.26 -10.79 2.93
C TYR A 88 8.42 -11.66 1.98
N ARG A 89 9.07 -12.20 0.94
CA ARG A 89 8.43 -12.89 -0.21
C ARG A 89 7.51 -14.03 0.20
N LYS A 90 7.85 -14.78 1.25
CA LYS A 90 7.03 -15.88 1.77
C LYS A 90 5.78 -15.43 2.50
N SER A 91 5.79 -14.22 3.05
CA SER A 91 4.65 -13.64 3.78
C SER A 91 3.85 -12.65 2.92
N GLY A 92 4.42 -12.21 1.79
CA GLY A 92 3.79 -11.27 0.88
C GLY A 92 3.82 -9.82 1.34
N TRP A 93 4.91 -9.41 2.00
CA TRP A 93 5.11 -8.02 2.46
C TRP A 93 6.33 -7.41 1.80
N PHE A 94 6.14 -6.23 1.21
CA PHE A 94 7.18 -5.52 0.47
C PHE A 94 7.15 -4.05 0.86
N MET A 95 8.28 -3.53 1.32
CA MET A 95 8.43 -2.17 1.80
C MET A 95 9.43 -1.42 0.91
N PHE A 96 8.99 -0.28 0.41
CA PHE A 96 9.78 0.65 -0.39
C PHE A 96 9.92 1.96 0.39
N ARG A 97 11.13 2.48 0.50
CA ARG A 97 11.44 3.72 1.24
C ARG A 97 12.31 4.64 0.41
N SER A 98 12.09 5.95 0.52
CA SER A 98 13.08 6.93 0.07
C SER A 98 14.21 7.10 1.08
N GLY A 99 13.93 6.80 2.34
CA GLY A 99 14.88 6.82 3.45
C GLY A 99 14.25 6.39 4.77
N TRP A 100 14.91 6.72 5.88
CA TRP A 100 14.53 6.28 7.22
C TRP A 100 14.25 7.45 8.17
N THR A 101 14.20 8.68 7.69
CA THR A 101 13.81 9.85 8.47
C THR A 101 12.30 10.07 8.44
N GLU A 102 11.78 10.88 9.36
CA GLU A 102 10.33 11.11 9.47
C GLU A 102 9.73 11.77 8.22
N GLN A 103 10.53 12.52 7.49
CA GLN A 103 10.14 13.19 6.24
C GLN A 103 10.11 12.26 5.02
N ASP A 104 10.76 11.09 5.14
CA ASP A 104 10.89 10.17 4.02
C ASP A 104 9.56 9.47 3.68
N MET A 105 9.45 9.09 2.41
CA MET A 105 8.28 8.39 1.91
C MET A 105 8.44 6.87 2.08
N MET A 106 7.34 6.21 2.42
CA MET A 106 7.29 4.75 2.49
C MET A 106 5.99 4.23 1.90
N LEU A 107 6.12 3.25 1.00
CA LEU A 107 5.00 2.46 0.50
C LEU A 107 5.15 1.01 0.96
N ILE A 108 4.06 0.45 1.49
CA ILE A 108 3.95 -0.97 1.82
C ILE A 108 2.99 -1.62 0.81
N LEU A 109 3.43 -2.69 0.15
CA LEU A 109 2.57 -3.60 -0.61
C LEU A 109 2.33 -4.85 0.22
N LYS A 110 1.06 -5.19 0.45
CA LYS A 110 0.63 -6.41 1.13
C LYS A 110 -0.11 -7.32 0.15
N ASN A 111 0.37 -8.56 0.01
CA ASN A 111 -0.25 -9.58 -0.82
C ASN A 111 -0.01 -10.96 -0.17
N ASN A 112 -0.85 -11.30 0.79
CA ASN A 112 -0.69 -12.48 1.66
C ASN A 112 -0.46 -13.77 0.87
N HIS A 113 0.63 -14.47 1.18
CA HIS A 113 1.03 -15.74 0.55
C HIS A 113 0.62 -16.98 1.36
N ASN A 114 -0.20 -16.82 2.39
CA ASN A 114 -0.61 -17.92 3.26
C ASN A 114 -1.54 -18.88 2.52
N GLU A 115 -1.29 -20.18 2.65
CA GLU A 115 -2.14 -21.25 2.09
C GLU A 115 -3.36 -21.55 2.96
N GLU A 116 -3.41 -21.04 4.18
CA GLU A 116 -4.48 -21.26 5.13
C GLU A 116 -5.24 -19.95 5.41
N LYS A 117 -6.55 -20.11 5.63
CA LYS A 117 -7.39 -19.01 6.09
C LYS A 117 -7.03 -18.64 7.53
N TRP A 118 -6.49 -17.44 7.71
CA TRP A 118 -6.18 -16.90 9.02
C TRP A 118 -7.33 -16.03 9.56
N TRP A 119 -7.62 -16.17 10.84
CA TRP A 119 -8.74 -15.51 11.51
C TRP A 119 -8.73 -13.98 11.39
N HIS A 120 -7.55 -13.38 11.28
CA HIS A 120 -7.37 -11.94 11.21
C HIS A 120 -7.00 -11.42 9.82
N CYS A 121 -7.03 -12.24 8.78
CA CYS A 121 -6.84 -11.78 7.41
C CYS A 121 -8.10 -11.13 6.86
N GLN A 122 -7.91 -10.10 6.06
CA GLN A 122 -8.97 -9.47 5.27
C GLN A 122 -8.81 -9.80 3.78
N PRO A 123 -9.88 -9.73 2.98
CA PRO A 123 -9.85 -10.00 1.53
C PRO A 123 -9.34 -8.77 0.77
N ASP A 124 -8.10 -8.35 1.06
CA ASP A 124 -7.46 -7.11 0.65
C ASP A 124 -6.14 -7.32 -0.12
N ASN A 125 -5.91 -8.52 -0.64
CA ASN A 125 -4.67 -8.84 -1.34
C ASN A 125 -4.36 -7.86 -2.47
N GLY A 126 -3.08 -7.48 -2.54
CA GLY A 126 -2.60 -6.43 -3.41
C GLY A 126 -2.78 -5.02 -2.86
N THR A 127 -3.32 -4.85 -1.63
CA THR A 127 -3.47 -3.52 -1.03
C THR A 127 -2.13 -2.85 -0.77
N VAL A 128 -2.14 -1.52 -0.80
CA VAL A 128 -0.99 -0.68 -0.49
C VAL A 128 -1.33 0.35 0.58
N GLY A 129 -0.35 0.63 1.43
CA GLY A 129 -0.33 1.78 2.32
C GLY A 129 0.76 2.75 1.90
N LEU A 130 0.55 4.06 2.06
CA LEU A 130 1.49 5.10 1.69
C LEU A 130 1.61 6.14 2.79
N TYR A 131 2.83 6.38 3.23
CA TYR A 131 3.22 7.39 4.22
C TYR A 131 4.22 8.37 3.62
N ARG A 132 4.15 9.63 4.03
CA ARG A 132 5.18 10.65 3.81
C ARG A 132 5.04 11.78 4.82
N ASP A 133 6.14 12.17 5.44
CA ASP A 133 6.28 13.37 6.27
C ASP A 133 5.11 13.54 7.28
N GLY A 134 4.92 12.53 8.14
CA GLY A 134 3.89 12.52 9.19
C GLY A 134 2.47 12.18 8.73
N ARG A 135 2.22 11.97 7.43
CA ARG A 135 0.86 11.70 6.92
C ARG A 135 0.75 10.34 6.23
N HIS A 136 -0.27 9.57 6.62
CA HIS A 136 -0.69 8.37 5.92
C HIS A 136 -1.61 8.76 4.78
N PHE A 137 -1.11 8.78 3.54
CA PHE A 137 -1.89 9.18 2.35
C PHE A 137 -2.88 8.14 1.90
N LEU A 138 -2.53 6.85 2.05
CA LEU A 138 -3.38 5.71 1.72
C LEU A 138 -3.48 4.76 2.92
N PRO A 139 -4.10 5.18 4.04
CA PRO A 139 -4.31 4.28 5.17
C PRO A 139 -5.28 3.18 4.78
N ASP A 140 -5.12 1.98 5.32
CA ASP A 140 -6.12 0.93 5.21
C ASP A 140 -7.39 1.27 6.02
N ALA A 141 -8.49 0.56 5.78
CA ALA A 141 -9.75 0.80 6.48
C ALA A 141 -9.69 0.41 7.97
N GLY A 142 -8.92 -0.63 8.30
CA GLY A 142 -8.93 -1.27 9.60
C GLY A 142 -10.14 -2.20 9.79
N VAL A 143 -10.54 -2.47 11.03
CA VAL A 143 -11.56 -3.48 11.33
C VAL A 143 -12.85 -2.91 11.94
N TYR A 144 -12.82 -1.70 12.48
CA TYR A 144 -13.90 -1.07 13.27
C TYR A 144 -14.25 -1.86 14.55
N THR A 145 -14.60 -3.15 14.46
CA THR A 145 -14.94 -4.00 15.61
C THR A 145 -14.61 -5.48 15.33
N TYR A 146 -14.41 -6.26 16.38
CA TYR A 146 -14.24 -7.71 16.28
C TYR A 146 -15.56 -8.48 16.35
N GLY A 147 -16.68 -7.82 16.61
CA GLY A 147 -18.01 -8.39 16.73
C GLY A 147 -18.91 -7.49 17.56
N GLY A 148 -20.14 -7.91 17.78
CA GLY A 148 -21.13 -7.14 18.51
C GLY A 148 -22.54 -7.47 18.05
N SER A 149 -23.42 -6.46 18.01
CA SER A 149 -24.76 -6.57 17.47
C SER A 149 -24.74 -6.90 15.96
N ALA A 150 -25.89 -7.23 15.39
CA ALA A 150 -26.01 -7.42 13.94
C ALA A 150 -25.63 -6.15 13.16
N ALA A 151 -25.91 -4.96 13.73
CA ALA A 151 -25.51 -3.69 13.13
C ALA A 151 -23.98 -3.51 13.15
N ASP A 152 -23.30 -3.85 14.26
CA ASP A 152 -21.84 -3.77 14.35
C ASP A 152 -21.16 -4.72 13.37
N ASN A 153 -21.70 -5.95 13.24
CA ASN A 153 -21.19 -6.93 12.28
C ASN A 153 -21.37 -6.46 10.83
N ALA A 154 -22.49 -5.81 10.49
CA ALA A 154 -22.69 -5.24 9.17
C ALA A 154 -21.66 -4.14 8.85
N VAL A 155 -21.36 -3.27 9.81
CA VAL A 155 -20.28 -2.25 9.66
C VAL A 155 -18.92 -2.93 9.51
N ARG A 156 -18.62 -3.96 10.32
CA ARG A 156 -17.38 -4.73 10.19
C ARG A 156 -17.24 -5.37 8.80
N ASP A 157 -18.30 -5.95 8.27
CA ASP A 157 -18.30 -6.55 6.93
C ASP A 157 -18.06 -5.50 5.83
N GLU A 158 -18.60 -4.29 6.00
CA GLU A 158 -18.29 -3.15 5.12
C GLU A 158 -16.80 -2.79 5.17
N PHE A 159 -16.20 -2.68 6.34
CA PHE A 159 -14.76 -2.38 6.48
C PHE A 159 -13.88 -3.45 5.83
N ARG A 160 -14.30 -4.70 5.88
CA ARG A 160 -13.58 -5.85 5.32
C ARG A 160 -13.81 -6.07 3.83
N ALA A 161 -14.79 -5.39 3.22
CA ALA A 161 -15.08 -5.57 1.79
C ALA A 161 -13.90 -5.13 0.93
N THR A 162 -13.50 -5.94 -0.05
CA THR A 162 -12.32 -5.69 -0.90
C THR A 162 -12.31 -4.30 -1.52
N LYS A 163 -13.49 -3.78 -1.90
CA LYS A 163 -13.63 -2.44 -2.47
C LYS A 163 -13.26 -1.28 -1.51
N ASN A 164 -13.14 -1.55 -0.22
CA ASN A 164 -12.75 -0.55 0.80
C ASN A 164 -11.25 -0.55 1.12
N HIS A 165 -10.47 -1.32 0.35
CA HIS A 165 -9.01 -1.36 0.39
C HIS A 165 -8.39 -0.79 -0.89
N ASN A 166 -7.12 -0.42 -0.83
CA ASN A 166 -6.38 0.15 -1.97
C ASN A 166 -5.92 -0.94 -2.95
N THR A 167 -6.88 -1.64 -3.55
CA THR A 167 -6.63 -2.80 -4.43
C THR A 167 -7.61 -2.85 -5.61
N LEU A 168 -7.58 -3.95 -6.38
CA LEU A 168 -8.42 -4.15 -7.56
C LEU A 168 -9.62 -5.03 -7.25
N THR A 169 -10.77 -4.71 -7.84
CA THR A 169 -12.00 -5.53 -7.77
C THR A 169 -12.56 -5.86 -9.15
N LEU A 170 -13.40 -6.89 -9.19
CA LEU A 170 -14.34 -7.18 -10.28
C LEU A 170 -15.76 -6.93 -9.76
N ASP A 171 -16.50 -6.02 -10.42
CA ASP A 171 -17.88 -5.63 -10.05
C ASP A 171 -18.05 -5.24 -8.57
N GLU A 172 -16.98 -4.65 -7.96
CA GLU A 172 -16.89 -4.29 -6.54
C GLU A 172 -17.12 -5.45 -5.57
N ALA A 173 -17.07 -6.69 -6.05
CA ALA A 173 -17.28 -7.86 -5.22
C ALA A 173 -16.12 -8.09 -4.25
N THR A 174 -16.43 -8.64 -3.08
CA THR A 174 -15.40 -9.05 -2.11
C THR A 174 -14.72 -10.35 -2.59
N ILE A 175 -13.39 -10.40 -2.52
CA ILE A 175 -12.62 -11.62 -2.79
C ILE A 175 -13.04 -12.70 -1.80
N SER A 176 -13.32 -13.90 -2.31
CA SER A 176 -13.66 -15.03 -1.43
C SER A 176 -12.43 -15.50 -0.64
N ASP A 177 -12.65 -16.02 0.56
CA ASP A 177 -11.59 -16.56 1.41
C ASP A 177 -10.70 -17.60 0.69
N ASN A 178 -11.27 -18.36 -0.25
CA ASN A 178 -10.53 -19.37 -1.02
C ASN A 178 -9.60 -18.76 -2.09
N ASN A 179 -9.74 -17.48 -2.40
CA ASN A 179 -8.99 -16.77 -3.45
C ASN A 179 -8.02 -15.73 -2.88
N MET A 180 -7.77 -15.74 -1.57
CA MET A 180 -6.86 -14.78 -0.92
C MET A 180 -5.38 -15.17 -1.01
N LEU A 181 -5.06 -16.26 -1.70
CA LEU A 181 -3.68 -16.73 -1.82
C LEU A 181 -2.89 -15.86 -2.79
N GLY A 182 -2.00 -15.04 -2.25
CA GLY A 182 -1.06 -14.23 -3.02
C GLY A 182 0.15 -15.03 -3.48
N LYS A 183 0.84 -14.51 -4.51
CA LYS A 183 2.09 -15.04 -5.04
C LYS A 183 3.07 -13.92 -5.31
N PHE A 184 4.32 -14.12 -4.95
CA PHE A 184 5.43 -13.37 -5.49
C PHE A 184 5.70 -13.84 -6.93
N ILE A 185 5.87 -12.91 -7.87
CA ILE A 185 6.11 -13.22 -9.28
C ILE A 185 7.53 -12.84 -9.66
N ALA A 186 7.92 -11.58 -9.47
CA ALA A 186 9.21 -11.05 -9.87
C ALA A 186 9.61 -9.83 -9.05
N GLU A 187 10.89 -9.51 -9.08
CA GLU A 187 11.44 -8.23 -8.62
C GLU A 187 12.57 -7.77 -9.53
N SER A 188 12.80 -6.47 -9.56
CA SER A 188 13.87 -5.85 -10.34
C SER A 188 14.45 -4.69 -9.56
N HIS A 189 15.79 -4.59 -9.54
CA HIS A 189 16.52 -3.56 -8.80
C HIS A 189 17.58 -2.94 -9.70
N SER A 190 17.67 -1.62 -9.69
CA SER A 190 18.68 -0.84 -10.40
C SER A 190 18.98 0.45 -9.62
N ASP A 191 19.90 1.24 -10.11
CA ASP A 191 20.13 2.59 -9.55
C ASP A 191 18.91 3.51 -9.76
N LEU A 192 18.09 3.22 -10.78
CA LEU A 192 16.94 4.04 -11.14
C LEU A 192 15.69 3.69 -10.31
N TYR A 193 15.42 2.40 -10.08
CA TYR A 193 14.22 1.96 -9.37
C TYR A 193 14.39 0.62 -8.65
N ASP A 194 13.52 0.40 -7.66
CA ASP A 194 13.19 -0.91 -7.11
C ASP A 194 11.77 -1.28 -7.55
N ALA A 195 11.56 -2.55 -7.91
CA ALA A 195 10.25 -3.02 -8.38
C ALA A 195 9.91 -4.40 -7.85
N VAL A 196 8.62 -4.64 -7.59
CA VAL A 196 8.06 -5.94 -7.25
C VAL A 196 6.76 -6.18 -8.01
N ARG A 197 6.63 -7.37 -8.60
CA ARG A 197 5.36 -7.88 -9.13
C ARG A 197 4.83 -8.99 -8.25
N THR A 198 3.58 -8.87 -7.87
CA THR A 198 2.82 -9.90 -7.15
C THR A 198 1.52 -10.20 -7.89
N GLY A 199 0.89 -11.32 -7.56
CA GLY A 199 -0.40 -11.69 -8.12
C GLY A 199 -1.24 -12.50 -7.15
N ASN A 200 -2.54 -12.51 -7.37
CA ASN A 200 -3.49 -13.36 -6.65
C ASN A 200 -4.67 -13.75 -7.57
N GLN A 201 -5.28 -14.89 -7.29
CA GLN A 201 -6.48 -15.34 -8.00
C GLN A 201 -7.71 -14.72 -7.33
N SER A 202 -7.84 -13.40 -7.43
CA SER A 202 -8.88 -12.61 -6.72
C SER A 202 -10.29 -13.15 -6.91
N TYR A 203 -10.61 -13.60 -8.12
CA TYR A 203 -11.94 -14.15 -8.48
C TYR A 203 -11.76 -15.42 -9.33
N PRO A 204 -12.76 -16.31 -9.42
CA PRO A 204 -12.61 -17.59 -10.12
C PRO A 204 -12.08 -17.49 -11.56
N ALA A 205 -12.46 -16.47 -12.29
CA ALA A 205 -12.05 -16.26 -13.67
C ALA A 205 -11.21 -14.99 -13.90
N LEU A 206 -10.72 -14.38 -12.82
CA LEU A 206 -9.88 -13.17 -12.88
C LEU A 206 -8.73 -13.26 -11.90
N ARG A 207 -7.50 -13.16 -12.42
CA ARG A 207 -6.28 -12.95 -11.66
C ARG A 207 -5.95 -11.47 -11.62
N HIS A 208 -5.64 -10.95 -10.45
CA HIS A 208 -5.04 -9.63 -10.27
C HIS A 208 -3.53 -9.77 -10.22
N GLU A 209 -2.81 -9.02 -11.04
CA GLU A 209 -1.37 -8.79 -10.90
C GLU A 209 -1.14 -7.31 -10.62
N ARG A 210 -0.30 -7.03 -9.62
CA ARG A 210 0.15 -5.68 -9.26
C ARG A 210 1.65 -5.60 -9.28
N THR A 211 2.18 -4.60 -9.99
CA THR A 211 3.59 -4.23 -9.96
C THR A 211 3.72 -2.87 -9.33
N VAL A 212 4.60 -2.75 -8.34
CA VAL A 212 4.96 -1.47 -7.71
C VAL A 212 6.40 -1.15 -8.10
N PHE A 213 6.63 0.06 -8.58
CA PHE A 213 7.94 0.65 -8.82
C PHE A 213 8.13 1.84 -7.87
N HIS A 214 9.27 1.90 -7.21
CA HIS A 214 9.79 3.10 -6.57
C HIS A 214 10.88 3.69 -7.44
N VAL A 215 10.64 4.82 -8.07
CA VAL A 215 11.63 5.54 -8.90
C VAL A 215 12.45 6.45 -8.00
N LYS A 216 13.72 6.09 -7.80
CA LYS A 216 14.57 6.62 -6.72
C LYS A 216 15.08 8.05 -6.96
N ASP A 217 15.43 8.38 -8.18
CA ASP A 217 16.07 9.67 -8.50
C ASP A 217 15.13 10.87 -8.39
N SER A 218 13.84 10.64 -8.48
CA SER A 218 12.78 11.67 -8.39
C SER A 218 11.73 11.33 -7.32
N ASP A 219 11.98 10.29 -6.54
CA ASP A 219 11.23 9.84 -5.35
C ASP A 219 9.72 9.80 -5.56
N PHE A 220 9.27 8.94 -6.46
CA PHE A 220 7.86 8.71 -6.73
C PHE A 220 7.55 7.23 -6.98
N PHE A 221 6.26 6.86 -6.89
CA PHE A 221 5.81 5.51 -7.16
C PHE A 221 5.05 5.41 -8.47
N VAL A 222 5.16 4.25 -9.11
CA VAL A 222 4.28 3.82 -10.20
C VAL A 222 3.68 2.47 -9.84
N ILE A 223 2.36 2.37 -9.91
CA ILE A 223 1.65 1.12 -9.68
C ILE A 223 0.99 0.70 -10.98
N ALA A 224 1.34 -0.48 -11.47
CA ALA A 224 0.68 -1.10 -12.61
C ALA A 224 -0.19 -2.27 -12.14
N ASP A 225 -1.47 -2.22 -12.45
CA ASP A 225 -2.46 -3.25 -12.16
C ASP A 225 -2.93 -3.93 -13.42
N ALA A 226 -3.19 -5.24 -13.36
CA ALA A 226 -3.76 -6.01 -14.44
C ALA A 226 -4.83 -6.99 -13.93
N GLY A 227 -6.04 -6.87 -14.47
CA GLY A 227 -7.12 -7.85 -14.32
C GLY A 227 -7.11 -8.80 -15.52
N ILE A 228 -6.60 -10.03 -15.32
CA ILE A 228 -6.30 -11.01 -16.37
C ILE A 228 -7.23 -12.22 -16.23
N GLY A 229 -7.73 -12.74 -17.33
CA GLY A 229 -8.55 -13.95 -17.36
C GLY A 229 -9.80 -13.80 -18.21
N THR A 230 -10.72 -14.77 -18.11
CA THR A 230 -11.93 -14.86 -18.93
C THR A 230 -13.15 -14.19 -18.30
N ALA A 231 -13.05 -13.66 -17.09
CA ALA A 231 -14.13 -12.91 -16.46
C ALA A 231 -14.56 -11.72 -17.34
N THR A 232 -15.84 -11.42 -17.30
CA THR A 232 -16.44 -10.19 -17.86
C THR A 232 -17.02 -9.38 -16.72
N GLY A 233 -17.16 -8.07 -16.87
CA GLY A 233 -17.68 -7.17 -15.84
C GLY A 233 -16.86 -5.88 -15.77
N ASN A 234 -16.96 -5.16 -14.69
CA ASN A 234 -16.19 -3.93 -14.45
C ASN A 234 -15.00 -4.22 -13.54
N VAL A 235 -13.80 -4.05 -14.07
CA VAL A 235 -12.57 -4.12 -13.26
C VAL A 235 -12.25 -2.71 -12.77
N ALA A 236 -12.09 -2.55 -11.46
CA ALA A 236 -11.83 -1.26 -10.84
C ALA A 236 -10.60 -1.30 -9.94
N VAL A 237 -9.83 -0.22 -9.91
CA VAL A 237 -8.85 0.09 -8.86
C VAL A 237 -9.45 1.14 -7.91
N HIS A 238 -9.18 0.96 -6.62
CA HIS A 238 -9.72 1.82 -5.56
C HIS A 238 -8.58 2.54 -4.85
N TRP A 239 -8.77 3.85 -4.59
CA TRP A 239 -7.86 4.67 -3.81
C TRP A 239 -8.62 5.34 -2.68
N HIS A 240 -8.26 4.99 -1.44
CA HIS A 240 -8.84 5.50 -0.20
C HIS A 240 -7.83 6.41 0.45
N PHE A 241 -8.11 7.72 0.42
CA PHE A 241 -7.20 8.73 0.93
C PHE A 241 -7.28 8.86 2.45
N CYS A 242 -6.38 9.62 3.02
CA CYS A 242 -6.41 9.99 4.43
C CYS A 242 -7.71 10.71 4.81
N LYS A 243 -8.04 10.66 6.08
CA LYS A 243 -9.17 11.41 6.65
C LYS A 243 -8.83 12.89 6.83
N PRO A 244 -9.83 13.76 7.02
CA PRO A 244 -9.62 15.12 7.50
C PRO A 244 -8.80 15.15 8.80
N GLU A 245 -7.92 16.13 8.94
CA GLU A 245 -7.04 16.31 10.10
C GLU A 245 -7.57 17.33 11.11
N SER A 246 -8.63 18.06 10.73
CA SER A 246 -9.27 19.06 11.60
C SER A 246 -10.77 19.14 11.33
N ASP A 247 -11.53 19.66 12.30
CA ASP A 247 -12.98 19.88 12.19
C ASP A 247 -13.37 20.89 11.09
N SER A 248 -12.44 21.70 10.63
CA SER A 248 -12.66 22.64 9.51
C SER A 248 -12.56 22.00 8.14
N GLN A 249 -12.09 20.76 8.05
CA GLN A 249 -11.93 20.01 6.82
C GLN A 249 -13.07 19.00 6.65
N THR A 250 -13.41 18.70 5.40
CA THR A 250 -14.33 17.62 5.03
C THR A 250 -13.60 16.68 4.06
N PRO A 251 -14.07 15.43 3.87
CA PRO A 251 -13.51 14.54 2.86
C PRO A 251 -13.40 15.21 1.47
N GLN A 252 -14.39 16.03 1.09
CA GLN A 252 -14.41 16.70 -0.20
C GLN A 252 -13.42 17.87 -0.29
N SER A 253 -13.03 18.48 0.85
CA SER A 253 -12.13 19.64 0.87
C SER A 253 -10.65 19.25 0.81
N ILE A 254 -10.29 18.00 1.15
CA ILE A 254 -8.90 17.56 1.25
C ILE A 254 -8.38 16.82 0.03
N VAL A 255 -9.22 16.60 -1.00
CA VAL A 255 -8.82 16.04 -2.29
C VAL A 255 -9.49 16.80 -3.42
N THR A 256 -8.72 17.18 -4.42
CA THR A 256 -9.22 17.73 -5.68
C THR A 256 -9.16 16.68 -6.77
N TYR A 257 -10.09 16.75 -7.72
CA TYR A 257 -10.19 15.79 -8.80
C TYR A 257 -10.15 16.51 -10.15
N ALA A 258 -9.47 15.88 -11.11
CA ALA A 258 -9.44 16.33 -12.50
C ALA A 258 -9.57 15.12 -13.43
N ARG A 259 -10.23 15.30 -14.56
CA ARG A 259 -10.40 14.29 -15.60
C ARG A 259 -9.98 14.90 -16.95
N ASP A 260 -9.16 14.20 -17.68
CA ASP A 260 -8.95 14.41 -19.11
C ASP A 260 -9.50 13.19 -19.89
N GLY A 261 -9.38 13.20 -21.22
CA GLY A 261 -9.87 12.11 -22.07
C GLY A 261 -9.17 10.76 -21.84
N HIS A 262 -8.04 10.75 -21.15
CA HIS A 262 -7.13 9.59 -21.05
C HIS A 262 -6.78 9.20 -19.63
N SER A 263 -7.01 10.08 -18.63
CA SER A 263 -6.63 9.83 -17.26
C SER A 263 -7.58 10.47 -16.24
N PHE A 264 -7.52 9.97 -15.01
CA PHE A 264 -8.14 10.58 -13.84
C PHE A 264 -7.06 10.94 -12.82
N THR A 265 -7.13 12.17 -12.32
CA THR A 265 -6.19 12.68 -11.33
C THR A 265 -6.92 13.01 -10.05
N ALA A 266 -6.43 12.48 -8.91
CA ALA A 266 -6.79 12.90 -7.57
C ALA A 266 -5.56 13.52 -6.91
N THR A 267 -5.69 14.70 -6.32
CA THR A 267 -4.58 15.36 -5.61
C THR A 267 -5.07 15.79 -4.24
N THR A 268 -4.35 15.39 -3.19
CA THR A 268 -4.66 15.88 -1.83
C THR A 268 -4.41 17.39 -1.76
N ALA A 269 -5.10 18.06 -0.84
CA ALA A 269 -5.16 19.52 -0.77
C ALA A 269 -4.98 20.04 0.68
N PHE A 270 -3.96 19.56 1.36
CA PHE A 270 -3.59 20.02 2.68
C PHE A 270 -2.80 21.35 2.62
N PRO A 271 -3.03 22.27 3.58
CA PRO A 271 -2.45 23.61 3.54
C PRO A 271 -0.94 23.65 3.84
N ASP A 272 -0.38 22.61 4.43
CA ASP A 272 1.04 22.50 4.80
C ASP A 272 1.96 22.13 3.62
N ALA A 273 1.40 22.05 2.40
CA ALA A 273 2.12 21.68 1.19
C ALA A 273 2.66 20.24 1.16
N ASN A 274 2.30 19.39 2.15
CA ASN A 274 2.57 17.96 2.11
C ASN A 274 1.41 17.24 1.42
N ASN A 275 1.47 17.14 0.09
CA ASN A 275 0.40 16.60 -0.74
C ASN A 275 0.91 15.52 -1.70
N MET A 276 -0.02 14.69 -2.19
CA MET A 276 0.25 13.64 -3.17
C MET A 276 -0.73 13.73 -4.33
N MET A 277 -0.21 13.59 -5.55
CA MET A 277 -0.99 13.42 -6.78
C MET A 277 -1.01 11.95 -7.17
N PHE A 278 -2.20 11.45 -7.51
CA PHE A 278 -2.47 10.12 -8.05
C PHE A 278 -3.06 10.30 -9.46
N LYS A 279 -2.31 9.98 -10.48
CA LYS A 279 -2.79 10.04 -11.87
C LYS A 279 -2.89 8.64 -12.45
N THR A 280 -4.12 8.20 -12.76
CA THR A 280 -4.43 6.84 -13.22
C THR A 280 -4.85 6.86 -14.68
N PHE A 281 -4.22 5.99 -15.47
CA PHE A 281 -4.48 5.70 -16.87
C PHE A 281 -5.08 4.29 -16.99
N CYS A 282 -6.05 4.11 -17.90
CA CYS A 282 -6.71 2.84 -18.13
C CYS A 282 -6.37 2.29 -19.50
N PHE A 283 -6.15 0.98 -19.61
CA PHE A 283 -5.80 0.30 -20.86
C PHE A 283 -6.65 -0.96 -21.01
N ASN A 284 -7.04 -1.26 -22.24
CA ASN A 284 -7.82 -2.45 -22.57
C ASN A 284 -7.09 -3.28 -23.62
N GLY A 285 -6.90 -4.56 -23.36
CA GLY A 285 -6.23 -5.51 -24.26
C GLY A 285 -4.70 -5.58 -24.09
N ASN A 286 -4.10 -6.65 -24.62
CA ASN A 286 -2.67 -6.95 -24.48
C ASN A 286 -1.77 -5.99 -25.27
N ASN A 287 -2.23 -5.49 -26.40
CA ASN A 287 -1.43 -4.72 -27.33
C ASN A 287 -1.78 -3.23 -27.27
N ASN A 288 -2.59 -2.80 -26.33
CA ASN A 288 -3.00 -1.41 -26.24
C ASN A 288 -1.97 -0.63 -25.43
N THR A 289 -1.11 0.10 -26.13
CA THR A 289 -0.10 0.97 -25.54
C THR A 289 -0.67 2.35 -25.21
N ALA A 290 -1.72 2.77 -25.90
CA ALA A 290 -2.41 4.02 -25.63
C ALA A 290 -3.52 3.86 -24.59
N PRO A 291 -3.71 4.83 -23.68
CA PRO A 291 -4.81 4.80 -22.73
C PRO A 291 -6.18 4.74 -23.43
N SER A 292 -7.10 3.93 -22.85
CA SER A 292 -8.49 3.82 -23.29
C SER A 292 -9.31 5.03 -22.85
N GLY A 293 -10.34 5.39 -23.61
CA GLY A 293 -11.35 6.38 -23.22
C GLY A 293 -12.60 5.79 -22.55
N ASP A 294 -12.76 4.46 -22.55
CA ASP A 294 -13.97 3.76 -22.10
C ASP A 294 -13.95 3.44 -20.58
N TRP A 295 -13.43 4.34 -19.78
CA TRP A 295 -13.35 4.18 -18.34
C TRP A 295 -14.28 5.16 -17.60
N THR A 296 -14.61 4.81 -16.37
CA THR A 296 -15.38 5.67 -15.47
C THR A 296 -14.62 5.90 -14.17
N ALA A 297 -14.83 7.05 -13.55
CA ALA A 297 -14.35 7.33 -12.21
C ALA A 297 -15.53 7.79 -11.34
N THR A 298 -15.64 7.19 -10.18
CA THR A 298 -16.63 7.54 -9.15
C THR A 298 -15.91 8.04 -7.92
N THR A 299 -16.20 9.27 -7.52
CA THR A 299 -15.72 9.85 -6.26
C THR A 299 -16.79 9.70 -5.19
N SER A 300 -16.41 9.26 -4.01
CA SER A 300 -17.31 9.04 -2.89
C SER A 300 -16.58 9.20 -1.56
N THR A 301 -17.24 8.89 -0.46
CA THR A 301 -16.62 8.73 0.85
C THR A 301 -16.62 7.26 1.26
N SER A 302 -15.63 6.88 2.04
CA SER A 302 -15.52 5.61 2.73
C SER A 302 -15.13 5.84 4.19
N TRP A 303 -14.87 4.78 4.92
CA TRP A 303 -14.55 4.85 6.34
C TRP A 303 -13.12 4.38 6.63
N THR A 304 -12.52 4.95 7.67
CA THR A 304 -11.34 4.40 8.35
C THR A 304 -11.58 4.35 9.85
N SER A 305 -10.94 3.38 10.52
CA SER A 305 -11.08 3.17 11.96
C SER A 305 -9.71 3.15 12.63
N ASP A 306 -9.45 4.12 13.51
CA ASP A 306 -8.23 4.19 14.30
C ASP A 306 -8.39 3.52 15.67
N ALA A 307 -9.61 3.19 16.07
CA ALA A 307 -9.92 2.53 17.33
C ALA A 307 -11.25 1.77 17.25
N ILE A 308 -11.39 0.73 18.07
CA ILE A 308 -12.62 -0.06 18.19
C ILE A 308 -13.85 0.84 18.41
N GLY A 309 -14.88 0.64 17.59
CA GLY A 309 -16.16 1.36 17.66
C GLY A 309 -16.10 2.79 17.15
N MET A 310 -14.96 3.26 16.65
CA MET A 310 -14.80 4.59 16.08
C MET A 310 -14.56 4.49 14.58
N LYS A 311 -15.22 5.36 13.81
CA LYS A 311 -14.99 5.48 12.37
C LYS A 311 -15.02 6.94 11.94
N THR A 312 -14.20 7.27 10.98
CA THR A 312 -14.10 8.62 10.40
C THR A 312 -14.27 8.52 8.89
N GLU A 313 -15.03 9.43 8.30
CA GLU A 313 -15.16 9.51 6.85
C GLU A 313 -13.86 9.97 6.21
N ARG A 314 -13.57 9.40 5.05
CA ARG A 314 -12.43 9.76 4.20
C ARG A 314 -12.85 9.77 2.72
N PRO A 315 -12.20 10.56 1.86
CA PRO A 315 -12.47 10.55 0.44
C PRO A 315 -11.95 9.26 -0.20
N CYS A 316 -12.66 8.78 -1.20
CA CYS A 316 -12.18 7.68 -2.04
C CYS A 316 -12.55 7.89 -3.50
N VAL A 317 -11.84 7.19 -4.39
CA VAL A 317 -12.14 7.12 -5.81
C VAL A 317 -12.03 5.68 -6.29
N SER A 318 -12.99 5.28 -7.12
CA SER A 318 -12.97 4.03 -7.86
C SER A 318 -12.84 4.36 -9.35
N ILE A 319 -11.81 3.82 -10.00
CA ILE A 319 -11.58 4.00 -11.44
C ILE A 319 -11.77 2.65 -12.09
N SER A 320 -12.77 2.52 -12.96
CA SER A 320 -13.20 1.25 -13.53
C SER A 320 -13.20 1.26 -15.05
N HIS A 321 -12.96 0.09 -15.62
CA HIS A 321 -13.03 -0.16 -17.06
C HIS A 321 -13.78 -1.46 -17.31
N PRO A 322 -14.70 -1.48 -18.31
CA PRO A 322 -15.36 -2.72 -18.72
C PRO A 322 -14.34 -3.74 -19.23
N LYS A 323 -14.45 -4.97 -18.73
CA LYS A 323 -13.64 -6.11 -19.16
C LYS A 323 -14.45 -7.06 -19.99
N THR A 324 -13.97 -7.37 -21.19
CA THR A 324 -14.49 -8.41 -22.07
C THR A 324 -13.69 -9.71 -21.93
N GLU A 325 -14.26 -10.84 -22.32
CA GLU A 325 -13.60 -12.12 -22.28
C GLU A 325 -12.25 -12.08 -23.05
N GLY A 326 -11.20 -12.61 -22.39
CA GLY A 326 -9.87 -12.74 -22.99
C GLY A 326 -9.05 -11.45 -23.05
N ALA A 327 -9.64 -10.28 -22.99
CA ALA A 327 -8.91 -9.01 -22.97
C ALA A 327 -8.58 -8.59 -21.54
N PRO A 328 -7.30 -8.41 -21.16
CA PRO A 328 -6.95 -7.86 -19.84
C PRO A 328 -7.34 -6.39 -19.75
N VAL A 329 -7.79 -5.97 -18.57
CA VAL A 329 -7.88 -4.56 -18.21
C VAL A 329 -6.67 -4.20 -17.37
N ARG A 330 -5.98 -3.11 -17.72
CA ARG A 330 -4.78 -2.68 -17.04
C ARG A 330 -4.89 -1.22 -16.62
N PHE A 331 -4.19 -0.87 -15.56
CA PHE A 331 -4.09 0.49 -15.07
C PHE A 331 -2.62 0.82 -14.81
N ILE A 332 -2.23 2.07 -15.03
CA ILE A 332 -0.99 2.63 -14.50
C ILE A 332 -1.36 3.82 -13.65
N THR A 333 -0.98 3.80 -12.38
CA THR A 333 -1.14 4.95 -11.47
C THR A 333 0.22 5.52 -11.13
N VAL A 334 0.45 6.77 -11.48
CA VAL A 334 1.64 7.54 -11.10
C VAL A 334 1.32 8.31 -9.84
N ILE A 335 2.13 8.12 -8.79
CA ILE A 335 1.94 8.70 -7.46
C ILE A 335 3.11 9.62 -7.16
N LEU A 336 2.85 10.92 -7.14
CA LEU A 336 3.88 11.96 -7.03
C LEU A 336 3.69 12.82 -5.78
N PRO A 337 4.75 13.09 -5.00
CA PRO A 337 4.71 14.15 -4.00
C PRO A 337 4.60 15.52 -4.69
N VAL A 338 3.67 16.34 -4.22
CA VAL A 338 3.41 17.68 -4.76
C VAL A 338 3.13 18.66 -3.61
N THR A 339 3.32 19.94 -3.85
CA THR A 339 2.96 20.97 -2.86
C THR A 339 1.49 21.39 -2.98
N ALA A 340 0.95 21.36 -4.19
CA ALA A 340 -0.47 21.63 -4.49
C ALA A 340 -0.83 21.05 -5.85
N ALA A 341 -2.12 20.90 -6.16
CA ALA A 341 -2.59 20.45 -7.46
C ALA A 341 -2.14 21.39 -8.60
N SER A 342 -2.09 22.70 -8.35
CA SER A 342 -1.67 23.69 -9.33
C SER A 342 -0.18 23.66 -9.68
N SER A 343 0.65 23.08 -8.82
CA SER A 343 2.10 22.92 -9.02
C SER A 343 2.51 21.50 -9.42
N ALA A 344 1.54 20.59 -9.59
CA ALA A 344 1.81 19.23 -10.00
C ALA A 344 2.42 19.19 -11.41
N PRO A 345 3.52 18.44 -11.62
CA PRO A 345 4.09 18.28 -12.95
C PRO A 345 3.12 17.48 -13.85
N ALA A 346 3.20 17.72 -15.14
CA ALA A 346 2.52 16.85 -16.11
C ALA A 346 3.06 15.43 -15.96
N ALA A 347 2.17 14.45 -16.02
CA ALA A 347 2.56 13.04 -15.99
C ALA A 347 1.82 12.29 -17.10
N GLU A 348 2.55 11.42 -17.81
CA GLU A 348 2.01 10.54 -18.84
C GLU A 348 2.55 9.13 -18.63
N ALA A 349 1.76 8.13 -18.99
CA ALA A 349 2.18 6.74 -18.88
C ALA A 349 1.60 5.88 -20.01
N SER A 350 2.40 4.93 -20.48
CA SER A 350 1.98 3.96 -21.51
C SER A 350 2.70 2.63 -21.31
N PHE A 351 2.11 1.53 -21.78
CA PHE A 351 2.78 0.25 -21.84
C PHE A 351 3.62 0.17 -23.14
N ILE A 352 4.86 -0.27 -23.03
CA ILE A 352 5.70 -0.64 -24.16
C ILE A 352 5.45 -2.11 -24.51
N SER A 353 5.28 -2.95 -23.47
CA SER A 353 4.99 -4.37 -23.58
C SER A 353 4.22 -4.85 -22.34
N GLU A 354 3.98 -6.14 -22.21
CA GLU A 354 3.39 -6.74 -21.00
C GLU A 354 4.26 -6.48 -19.75
N ASN A 355 5.58 -6.42 -19.91
CA ASN A 355 6.54 -6.30 -18.81
C ASN A 355 7.28 -4.96 -18.76
N ALA A 356 6.92 -4.03 -19.62
CA ALA A 356 7.60 -2.74 -19.73
C ALA A 356 6.63 -1.59 -19.94
N MET A 357 6.93 -0.46 -19.31
CA MET A 357 6.17 0.78 -19.45
C MET A 357 7.09 1.98 -19.58
N GLU A 358 6.58 3.02 -20.19
CA GLU A 358 7.17 4.34 -20.21
C GLU A 358 6.33 5.29 -19.37
N VAL A 359 7.00 6.02 -18.48
CA VAL A 359 6.37 7.03 -17.64
C VAL A 359 7.14 8.33 -17.79
N THR A 360 6.45 9.40 -18.15
CA THR A 360 7.01 10.75 -18.24
C THR A 360 6.47 11.61 -17.10
N VAL A 361 7.36 12.25 -16.36
CA VAL A 361 7.03 13.22 -15.30
C VAL A 361 7.76 14.53 -15.59
N GLY A 362 7.02 15.59 -15.84
CA GLY A 362 7.58 16.86 -16.30
C GLY A 362 8.30 16.69 -17.64
N THR A 363 9.61 16.81 -17.65
CA THR A 363 10.46 16.65 -18.84
C THR A 363 11.27 15.35 -18.84
N LYS A 364 11.17 14.54 -17.80
CA LYS A 364 11.90 13.28 -17.66
C LYS A 364 11.05 12.09 -18.06
N THR A 365 11.62 11.19 -18.84
CA THR A 365 10.99 9.92 -19.24
C THR A 365 11.75 8.75 -18.65
N TYR A 366 11.03 7.79 -18.10
CA TYR A 366 11.51 6.60 -17.43
C TYR A 366 11.00 5.35 -18.15
N THR A 367 11.91 4.44 -18.49
CA THR A 367 11.55 3.10 -18.95
C THR A 367 11.64 2.13 -17.76
N LEU A 368 10.49 1.59 -17.35
CA LEU A 368 10.35 0.70 -16.20
C LEU A 368 10.07 -0.73 -16.67
N ASN A 369 10.88 -1.68 -16.23
CA ASN A 369 10.82 -3.09 -16.64
C ASN A 369 10.82 -4.02 -15.44
N ILE A 370 10.11 -5.16 -15.54
CA ILE A 370 10.09 -6.19 -14.53
C ILE A 370 9.93 -7.59 -15.14
#